data_f66ccbb475abfa9d3563a8692eff859b
#
_entry.id   f66ccbb475abfa9d3563a8692eff859b
#
_cell.length_a   1.000
_cell.length_b   1.000
_cell.length_c   1.000
_cell.angle_alpha   90.00
_cell.angle_beta   90.00
_cell.angle_gamma   90.00
#
_symmetry.space_group_name_H-M   'P 1'
#
loop_
_entity.id
_entity.type
_entity.pdbx_description
1 polymer ?
#
loop_
_entity_poly.entity_id
_entity_poly.type
_entity_poly.pdbx_seq_one_letter_code
_entity_poly.pdbx_strand_id
1 'polypeptide(L)'
;MAVKSDLIISVARNLGDFVLDGVPASLTGSTVDHLNLIYSLPQQMQGFGFYIYSGAGAGQERVVGSLNAANHRMVFPQVFASIPSVNSNFLVTKKFPYSDYKNAIDRYMGIARSKHLIDKTATLALVATQYEYPVPSGMEYIQTLRIVPSGNTDYAADSIIDNIFEIPPRYWRIERNVGGSYVIAIDSRKLTLDEFDAYIVRVNGQSKPEPLGTDNATAASELEEYLINGASMHLASQMPPNANGGLNALFYMYKDIVKGSQSSPGLEDYIYSYPSGKKVS
;
A
#
# COMPACT_ATOMS: atom_id res chain seq x y z
N MET A 1 0.48 2.40 -8.42
CA MET A 1 0.48 2.36 -6.93
C MET A 1 -0.83 2.95 -6.46
N ALA A 2 -1.66 2.17 -5.80
CA ALA A 2 -2.92 2.63 -5.23
C ALA A 2 -2.71 3.11 -3.79
N VAL A 3 -3.42 4.15 -3.39
CA VAL A 3 -3.47 4.57 -1.99
C VAL A 3 -4.41 3.65 -1.19
N LYS A 4 -4.21 3.56 0.13
CA LYS A 4 -4.99 2.67 1.00
C LYS A 4 -6.50 2.90 0.89
N SER A 5 -6.94 4.16 0.78
CA SER A 5 -8.36 4.50 0.57
C SER A 5 -8.93 3.88 -0.71
N ASP A 6 -8.18 3.87 -1.82
CA ASP A 6 -8.62 3.27 -3.08
C ASP A 6 -8.74 1.75 -2.98
N LEU A 7 -7.80 1.10 -2.25
CA LEU A 7 -7.89 -0.32 -1.95
C LEU A 7 -9.16 -0.64 -1.16
N ILE A 8 -9.48 0.16 -0.15
CA ILE A 8 -10.69 0.01 0.67
C ILE A 8 -11.96 0.17 -0.17
N ILE A 9 -12.01 1.19 -1.03
CA ILE A 9 -13.14 1.40 -1.96
C ILE A 9 -13.30 0.19 -2.89
N SER A 10 -12.19 -0.35 -3.39
CA SER A 10 -12.20 -1.55 -4.24
C SER A 10 -12.73 -2.79 -3.50
N VAL A 11 -12.32 -3.00 -2.25
CA VAL A 11 -12.86 -4.08 -1.40
C VAL A 11 -14.35 -3.90 -1.17
N ALA A 12 -14.81 -2.69 -0.87
CA ALA A 12 -16.24 -2.42 -0.65
C ALA A 12 -17.06 -2.70 -1.92
N ARG A 13 -16.56 -2.35 -3.10
CA ARG A 13 -17.17 -2.66 -4.40
C ARG A 13 -17.22 -4.16 -4.65
N ASN A 14 -16.15 -4.89 -4.40
CA ASN A 14 -16.06 -6.35 -4.54
C ASN A 14 -17.09 -7.08 -3.68
N LEU A 15 -17.38 -6.57 -2.51
CA LEU A 15 -18.36 -7.15 -1.58
C LEU A 15 -19.81 -6.70 -1.85
N GLY A 16 -20.03 -5.79 -2.80
CA GLY A 16 -21.36 -5.20 -3.05
C GLY A 16 -21.83 -4.32 -1.88
N ASP A 17 -20.93 -3.86 -1.07
CA ASP A 17 -21.18 -3.03 0.12
C ASP A 17 -21.01 -1.54 -0.15
N PHE A 18 -20.35 -1.18 -1.22
CA PHE A 18 -20.17 0.19 -1.68
C PHE A 18 -21.49 0.87 -2.00
N VAL A 19 -21.68 2.09 -1.50
CA VAL A 19 -22.83 2.93 -1.81
C VAL A 19 -22.39 4.13 -2.63
N LEU A 20 -21.44 4.90 -2.10
CA LEU A 20 -21.05 6.17 -2.64
C LEU A 20 -19.67 6.57 -2.13
N ASP A 21 -18.90 7.22 -2.97
CA ASP A 21 -17.70 7.95 -2.60
C ASP A 21 -17.69 9.32 -3.29
N GLY A 22 -16.97 10.27 -2.76
CA GLY A 22 -16.80 11.58 -3.38
C GLY A 22 -16.59 12.70 -2.37
N VAL A 23 -16.93 13.91 -2.82
CA VAL A 23 -16.86 15.13 -2.03
C VAL A 23 -18.26 15.67 -1.75
N PRO A 24 -18.50 16.30 -0.60
CA PRO A 24 -19.79 16.92 -0.29
C PRO A 24 -20.11 18.06 -1.26
N ALA A 25 -21.37 18.17 -1.67
CA ALA A 25 -21.87 19.35 -2.36
C ALA A 25 -22.12 20.51 -1.38
N SER A 26 -22.65 20.20 -0.20
CA SER A 26 -22.74 21.11 0.94
C SER A 26 -22.73 20.30 2.25
N LEU A 27 -22.50 20.96 3.37
CA LEU A 27 -22.43 20.28 4.66
C LEU A 27 -22.65 21.24 5.84
N THR A 28 -23.05 20.63 6.96
CA THR A 28 -23.13 21.30 8.28
C THR A 28 -22.47 20.40 9.32
N GLY A 29 -22.56 20.80 10.60
CA GLY A 29 -22.03 19.98 11.70
C GLY A 29 -22.63 18.57 11.83
N SER A 30 -23.80 18.31 11.23
CA SER A 30 -24.49 17.01 11.31
C SER A 30 -25.15 16.56 10.02
N THR A 31 -24.87 17.25 8.88
CA THR A 31 -25.44 16.86 7.58
C THR A 31 -24.41 16.94 6.48
N VAL A 32 -24.57 16.07 5.48
CA VAL A 32 -23.78 16.07 4.25
C VAL A 32 -24.71 15.91 3.05
N ASP A 33 -24.62 16.82 2.10
CA ASP A 33 -25.36 16.77 0.83
C ASP A 33 -24.47 16.22 -0.27
N HIS A 34 -25.02 15.33 -1.12
CA HIS A 34 -24.31 14.82 -2.27
C HIS A 34 -25.23 14.57 -3.44
N LEU A 35 -24.93 15.15 -4.60
CA LEU A 35 -25.80 15.19 -5.79
C LEU A 35 -26.12 13.79 -6.35
N ASN A 36 -25.24 12.83 -6.17
CA ASN A 36 -25.42 11.46 -6.70
C ASN A 36 -26.18 10.51 -5.75
N LEU A 37 -26.79 11.03 -4.69
CA LEU A 37 -27.64 10.22 -3.83
C LEU A 37 -28.93 9.82 -4.57
N ILE A 38 -29.04 8.55 -4.93
CA ILE A 38 -30.17 8.00 -5.70
C ILE A 38 -31.31 7.44 -4.82
N TYR A 39 -31.10 7.41 -3.51
CA TYR A 39 -32.10 6.90 -2.57
C TYR A 39 -33.23 7.90 -2.36
N SER A 40 -34.47 7.40 -2.33
CA SER A 40 -35.67 8.24 -2.26
C SER A 40 -36.42 8.18 -0.91
N LEU A 41 -36.14 7.14 -0.10
CA LEU A 41 -36.84 6.97 1.18
C LEU A 41 -35.90 7.26 2.36
N PRO A 42 -36.36 7.96 3.41
CA PRO A 42 -35.53 8.36 4.54
C PRO A 42 -34.83 7.21 5.26
N GLN A 43 -35.44 6.03 5.30
CA GLN A 43 -34.90 4.86 6.01
C GLN A 43 -33.91 4.04 5.19
N GLN A 44 -33.81 4.24 3.87
CA GLN A 44 -32.98 3.41 2.99
C GLN A 44 -31.50 3.43 3.33
N MET A 45 -31.00 4.52 3.90
CA MET A 45 -29.60 4.67 4.32
C MET A 45 -29.40 4.60 5.82
N GLN A 46 -30.48 4.36 6.60
CA GLN A 46 -30.34 4.28 8.05
C GLN A 46 -29.42 3.12 8.44
N GLY A 47 -28.43 3.41 9.27
CA GLY A 47 -27.46 2.43 9.70
C GLY A 47 -26.24 2.30 8.79
N PHE A 48 -26.19 2.98 7.63
CA PHE A 48 -25.02 2.94 6.76
C PHE A 48 -23.84 3.64 7.40
N GLY A 49 -22.63 3.09 7.21
CA GLY A 49 -21.38 3.69 7.62
C GLY A 49 -20.99 4.87 6.73
N PHE A 50 -20.53 5.94 7.32
CA PHE A 50 -19.98 7.11 6.64
C PHE A 50 -18.61 7.42 7.22
N TYR A 51 -17.59 7.54 6.38
CA TYR A 51 -16.23 7.84 6.81
C TYR A 51 -15.57 8.90 5.95
N ILE A 52 -14.86 9.82 6.56
CA ILE A 52 -14.07 10.85 5.88
C ILE A 52 -12.62 10.37 5.83
N TYR A 53 -12.13 10.02 4.63
CA TYR A 53 -10.79 9.47 4.49
C TYR A 53 -9.73 10.51 4.10
N SER A 54 -10.13 11.71 3.64
CA SER A 54 -9.20 12.80 3.37
C SER A 54 -9.82 14.17 3.54
N GLY A 55 -8.98 15.20 3.68
CA GLY A 55 -9.40 16.59 3.86
C GLY A 55 -9.75 16.93 5.31
N ALA A 56 -10.48 18.04 5.50
CA ALA A 56 -10.92 18.45 6.83
C ALA A 56 -11.86 17.41 7.42
N GLY A 57 -11.67 17.07 8.69
CA GLY A 57 -12.46 16.04 9.38
C GLY A 57 -12.03 14.60 9.07
N ALA A 58 -10.94 14.37 8.34
CA ALA A 58 -10.43 13.04 8.06
C ALA A 58 -10.25 12.21 9.35
N GLY A 59 -10.55 10.91 9.26
CA GLY A 59 -10.51 9.98 10.40
C GLY A 59 -11.82 9.86 11.15
N GLN A 60 -12.85 10.65 10.83
CA GLN A 60 -14.15 10.58 11.49
C GLN A 60 -15.06 9.55 10.81
N GLU A 61 -15.57 8.63 11.61
CA GLU A 61 -16.58 7.66 11.21
C GLU A 61 -17.92 7.99 11.87
N ARG A 62 -19.01 7.89 11.13
CA ARG A 62 -20.38 8.18 11.58
C ARG A 62 -21.33 7.14 10.99
N VAL A 63 -22.49 7.03 11.61
CA VAL A 63 -23.59 6.23 11.09
C VAL A 63 -24.67 7.17 10.58
N VAL A 64 -25.17 6.90 9.38
CA VAL A 64 -26.28 7.68 8.80
C VAL A 64 -27.56 7.39 9.59
N GLY A 65 -28.17 8.42 10.15
CA GLY A 65 -29.42 8.30 10.90
C GLY A 65 -30.65 8.32 9.99
N SER A 66 -30.64 9.19 8.99
CA SER A 66 -31.73 9.31 8.03
C SER A 66 -31.25 10.02 6.76
N LEU A 67 -32.12 9.97 5.73
CA LEU A 67 -31.92 10.67 4.46
C LEU A 67 -33.04 11.69 4.27
N ASN A 68 -32.71 12.91 3.89
CA ASN A 68 -33.65 13.85 3.28
C ASN A 68 -33.51 13.78 1.77
N ALA A 69 -34.39 13.03 1.12
CA ALA A 69 -34.31 12.77 -0.31
C ALA A 69 -34.50 14.03 -1.17
N ALA A 70 -35.30 15.01 -0.72
CA ALA A 70 -35.56 16.24 -1.48
C ALA A 70 -34.29 17.09 -1.68
N ASN A 71 -33.37 17.02 -0.73
CA ASN A 71 -32.11 17.78 -0.75
C ASN A 71 -30.89 16.88 -0.98
N HIS A 72 -31.06 15.61 -1.29
CA HIS A 72 -29.95 14.64 -1.38
C HIS A 72 -29.03 14.69 -0.15
N ARG A 73 -29.64 14.73 1.07
CA ARG A 73 -28.96 15.04 2.33
C ARG A 73 -28.94 13.85 3.26
N MET A 74 -27.75 13.41 3.65
CA MET A 74 -27.55 12.49 4.77
C MET A 74 -27.57 13.28 6.10
N VAL A 75 -28.30 12.77 7.09
CA VAL A 75 -28.40 13.34 8.43
C VAL A 75 -27.76 12.39 9.42
N PHE A 76 -26.88 12.91 10.27
CA PHE A 76 -26.15 12.15 11.28
C PHE A 76 -26.66 12.46 12.68
N PRO A 77 -26.91 11.43 13.53
CA PRO A 77 -27.32 11.63 14.93
C PRO A 77 -26.23 12.33 15.77
N GLN A 78 -24.97 12.14 15.35
CA GLN A 78 -23.82 12.72 16.03
C GLN A 78 -23.18 13.78 15.14
N VAL A 79 -22.89 14.95 15.73
CA VAL A 79 -22.15 16.03 15.04
C VAL A 79 -20.71 15.61 14.76
N PHE A 80 -20.14 16.16 13.69
CA PHE A 80 -18.72 16.02 13.42
C PHE A 80 -17.90 16.81 14.44
N ALA A 81 -16.88 16.18 15.00
CA ALA A 81 -15.94 16.85 15.93
C ALA A 81 -15.13 17.94 15.23
N SER A 82 -14.79 17.68 13.96
CA SER A 82 -14.25 18.68 13.02
C SER A 82 -15.14 18.66 11.80
N ILE A 83 -15.75 19.80 11.47
CA ILE A 83 -16.67 19.91 10.33
C ILE A 83 -15.87 19.63 9.04
N PRO A 84 -16.29 18.65 8.20
CA PRO A 84 -15.68 18.42 6.92
C PRO A 84 -15.73 19.68 6.02
N SER A 85 -14.96 19.72 4.97
CA SER A 85 -15.05 20.74 3.95
C SER A 85 -15.61 20.16 2.66
N VAL A 86 -15.98 21.01 1.70
CA VAL A 86 -16.37 20.59 0.36
C VAL A 86 -15.25 19.91 -0.42
N ASN A 87 -14.02 19.96 0.07
CA ASN A 87 -12.86 19.25 -0.48
C ASN A 87 -12.52 17.96 0.30
N SER A 88 -13.33 17.59 1.29
CA SER A 88 -13.12 16.36 2.05
C SER A 88 -13.69 15.17 1.28
N ASN A 89 -12.90 14.11 1.12
CA ASN A 89 -13.39 12.89 0.49
C ASN A 89 -13.99 11.95 1.55
N PHE A 90 -15.11 11.34 1.19
CA PHE A 90 -15.82 10.40 2.06
C PHE A 90 -16.21 9.13 1.32
N LEU A 91 -16.48 8.08 2.09
CA LEU A 91 -16.99 6.79 1.64
C LEU A 91 -18.23 6.42 2.45
N VAL A 92 -19.25 5.88 1.78
CA VAL A 92 -20.46 5.31 2.40
C VAL A 92 -20.56 3.83 2.09
N THR A 93 -20.79 3.02 3.13
CA THR A 93 -20.89 1.56 3.05
C THR A 93 -22.17 1.07 3.74
N LYS A 94 -22.71 -0.10 3.32
CA LYS A 94 -23.99 -0.63 3.84
C LYS A 94 -23.84 -1.46 5.11
N LYS A 95 -22.81 -2.33 5.17
CA LYS A 95 -22.71 -3.41 6.16
C LYS A 95 -21.53 -3.26 7.08
N PHE A 96 -20.36 -3.00 6.49
CA PHE A 96 -19.12 -2.92 7.24
C PHE A 96 -18.73 -1.45 7.51
N PRO A 97 -18.33 -1.10 8.74
CA PRO A 97 -17.71 0.17 9.01
C PRO A 97 -16.35 0.27 8.30
N TYR A 98 -15.88 1.48 8.06
CA TYR A 98 -14.59 1.72 7.40
C TYR A 98 -13.41 1.09 8.14
N SER A 99 -13.48 1.07 9.47
CA SER A 99 -12.49 0.44 10.35
C SER A 99 -12.28 -1.04 10.04
N ASP A 100 -13.32 -1.78 9.66
CA ASP A 100 -13.20 -3.21 9.34
C ASP A 100 -12.45 -3.43 8.02
N TYR A 101 -12.70 -2.59 7.02
CA TYR A 101 -11.92 -2.60 5.76
C TYR A 101 -10.45 -2.29 6.02
N LYS A 102 -10.19 -1.26 6.83
CA LYS A 102 -8.84 -0.87 7.22
C LYS A 102 -8.09 -2.02 7.89
N ASN A 103 -8.73 -2.65 8.87
CA ASN A 103 -8.16 -3.79 9.59
C ASN A 103 -7.92 -5.00 8.67
N ALA A 104 -8.83 -5.26 7.72
CA ALA A 104 -8.68 -6.34 6.75
C ALA A 104 -7.48 -6.09 5.82
N ILE A 105 -7.33 -4.89 5.27
CA ILE A 105 -6.17 -4.50 4.44
C ILE A 105 -4.87 -4.60 5.26
N ASP A 106 -4.84 -4.06 6.49
CA ASP A 106 -3.64 -4.09 7.34
C ASP A 106 -3.23 -5.52 7.71
N ARG A 107 -4.20 -6.41 7.92
CA ARG A 107 -3.96 -7.84 8.15
C ARG A 107 -3.24 -8.47 6.96
N TYR A 108 -3.72 -8.26 5.73
CA TYR A 108 -3.10 -8.85 4.54
C TYR A 108 -1.78 -8.18 4.20
N MET A 109 -1.63 -6.89 4.45
CA MET A 109 -0.32 -6.23 4.39
C MET A 109 0.68 -6.85 5.37
N GLY A 110 0.26 -7.17 6.60
CA GLY A 110 1.10 -7.88 7.58
C GLY A 110 1.56 -9.25 7.09
N ILE A 111 0.67 -10.01 6.44
CA ILE A 111 1.00 -11.30 5.81
C ILE A 111 1.98 -11.10 4.66
N ALA A 112 1.70 -10.16 3.76
CA ALA A 112 2.58 -9.84 2.63
C ALA A 112 3.98 -9.46 3.11
N ARG A 113 4.10 -8.60 4.10
CA ARG A 113 5.39 -8.19 4.70
C ARG A 113 6.19 -9.33 5.31
N SER A 114 5.55 -10.42 5.72
CA SER A 114 6.25 -11.59 6.26
C SER A 114 6.78 -12.53 5.19
N LYS A 115 6.26 -12.45 3.96
CA LYS A 115 6.49 -13.43 2.90
C LYS A 115 7.08 -12.83 1.63
N HIS A 116 6.82 -11.55 1.36
CA HIS A 116 7.16 -10.89 0.12
C HIS A 116 8.28 -9.88 0.29
N LEU A 117 9.15 -9.80 -0.71
CA LEU A 117 10.19 -8.79 -0.84
C LEU A 117 9.91 -7.98 -2.11
N ILE A 118 9.92 -6.67 -2.00
CA ILE A 118 9.77 -5.75 -3.14
C ILE A 118 11.14 -5.21 -3.54
N ASP A 119 11.31 -4.94 -4.81
CA ASP A 119 12.52 -4.31 -5.32
C ASP A 119 12.64 -2.89 -4.77
N LYS A 120 13.82 -2.57 -4.31
CA LYS A 120 14.16 -1.25 -3.74
C LYS A 120 15.45 -0.74 -4.35
N THR A 121 15.43 0.52 -4.75
CA THR A 121 16.62 1.23 -5.21
C THR A 121 16.92 2.37 -4.26
N ALA A 122 18.20 2.58 -3.97
CA ALA A 122 18.69 3.73 -3.21
C ALA A 122 19.97 4.27 -3.86
N THR A 123 20.28 5.51 -3.57
CA THR A 123 21.50 6.19 -4.06
C THR A 123 22.34 6.64 -2.87
N LEU A 124 23.65 6.48 -3.01
CA LEU A 124 24.65 6.95 -2.04
C LEU A 124 25.61 7.88 -2.77
N ALA A 125 25.98 8.99 -2.16
CA ALA A 125 27.02 9.86 -2.70
C ALA A 125 28.36 9.11 -2.70
N LEU A 126 29.01 9.05 -3.86
CA LEU A 126 30.34 8.45 -3.97
C LEU A 126 31.39 9.47 -3.55
N VAL A 127 32.33 9.03 -2.72
CA VAL A 127 33.48 9.81 -2.29
C VAL A 127 34.74 9.02 -2.64
N ALA A 128 35.67 9.63 -3.39
CA ALA A 128 36.83 8.98 -3.97
C ALA A 128 37.68 8.15 -2.98
N THR A 129 37.80 8.62 -1.75
CA THR A 129 38.61 7.97 -0.71
C THR A 129 37.80 7.08 0.24
N GLN A 130 36.48 6.97 0.04
CA GLN A 130 35.58 6.22 0.93
C GLN A 130 35.25 4.86 0.31
N TYR A 131 35.54 3.80 1.03
CA TYR A 131 35.28 2.41 0.62
C TYR A 131 34.24 1.71 1.47
N GLU A 132 33.71 2.37 2.48
CA GLU A 132 32.62 1.87 3.32
C GLU A 132 31.41 2.82 3.25
N TYR A 133 30.27 2.29 2.87
CA TYR A 133 29.02 3.04 2.75
C TYR A 133 27.94 2.42 3.64
N PRO A 134 27.09 3.21 4.29
CA PRO A 134 26.00 2.66 5.06
C PRO A 134 25.04 1.88 4.14
N VAL A 135 24.56 0.74 4.61
CA VAL A 135 23.46 0.04 3.90
C VAL A 135 22.23 0.93 3.95
N PRO A 136 21.54 1.16 2.82
CA PRO A 136 20.33 1.96 2.80
C PRO A 136 19.25 1.39 3.72
N SER A 137 18.60 2.27 4.47
CA SER A 137 17.57 1.87 5.44
C SER A 137 16.49 0.99 4.81
N GLY A 138 16.13 -0.07 5.51
CA GLY A 138 15.07 -1.02 5.12
C GLY A 138 15.47 -2.02 4.03
N MET A 139 16.68 -1.98 3.47
CA MET A 139 17.15 -3.04 2.57
C MET A 139 17.49 -4.30 3.36
N GLU A 140 16.93 -5.44 2.94
CA GLU A 140 17.25 -6.76 3.50
C GLU A 140 18.23 -7.55 2.66
N TYR A 141 18.24 -7.29 1.35
CA TYR A 141 19.16 -7.90 0.39
C TYR A 141 19.67 -6.84 -0.57
N ILE A 142 20.95 -6.92 -0.95
CA ILE A 142 21.57 -6.09 -1.98
C ILE A 142 21.94 -7.01 -3.15
N GLN A 143 21.39 -6.70 -4.31
CA GLN A 143 21.59 -7.47 -5.54
C GLN A 143 22.78 -6.94 -6.34
N THR A 144 22.76 -5.63 -6.65
CA THR A 144 23.77 -4.98 -7.47
C THR A 144 24.16 -3.61 -6.93
N LEU A 145 25.41 -3.27 -7.16
CA LEU A 145 25.94 -1.93 -6.95
C LEU A 145 26.40 -1.37 -8.29
N ARG A 146 25.94 -0.18 -8.64
CA ARG A 146 26.33 0.49 -9.88
C ARG A 146 26.84 1.90 -9.59
N ILE A 147 27.94 2.26 -10.22
CA ILE A 147 28.46 3.62 -10.22
C ILE A 147 27.86 4.33 -11.43
N VAL A 148 27.17 5.44 -11.20
CA VAL A 148 26.49 6.21 -12.24
C VAL A 148 26.79 7.70 -12.07
N PRO A 149 26.87 8.51 -13.15
CA PRO A 149 27.07 9.96 -13.04
C PRO A 149 25.98 10.62 -12.20
N SER A 150 26.38 11.60 -11.37
CA SER A 150 25.44 12.34 -10.54
C SER A 150 24.56 13.23 -11.39
N GLY A 151 23.43 13.13 -11.63
CA GLY A 151 22.54 13.91 -12.54
C GLY A 151 21.82 13.02 -13.53
N ASN A 152 22.20 11.78 -13.65
CA ASN A 152 21.44 10.80 -14.39
C ASN A 152 20.37 10.19 -13.49
N THR A 153 19.21 10.88 -13.38
CA THR A 153 18.07 10.45 -12.57
C THR A 153 17.08 9.60 -13.36
N ASP A 154 17.22 9.56 -14.69
CA ASP A 154 16.30 8.87 -15.57
C ASP A 154 16.73 7.42 -15.78
N TYR A 155 16.21 6.55 -14.93
CA TYR A 155 16.52 5.11 -14.92
C TYR A 155 15.76 4.31 -15.99
N ALA A 156 14.79 4.92 -16.64
CA ALA A 156 14.03 4.29 -17.72
C ALA A 156 14.77 4.32 -19.07
N ALA A 157 15.76 5.17 -19.21
CA ALA A 157 16.61 5.21 -20.40
C ALA A 157 17.78 4.25 -20.23
N ASP A 158 17.56 2.96 -20.41
CA ASP A 158 18.63 1.95 -20.61
C ASP A 158 19.55 2.26 -21.81
N SER A 159 19.28 3.36 -22.51
CA SER A 159 20.02 3.80 -23.70
C SER A 159 21.32 4.55 -23.41
N ILE A 160 21.67 4.81 -22.13
CA ILE A 160 22.96 5.44 -21.79
C ILE A 160 23.82 4.41 -21.03
N ILE A 161 24.06 3.27 -21.67
CA ILE A 161 24.84 2.17 -21.11
C ILE A 161 26.34 2.54 -20.99
N ASP A 162 26.81 3.54 -21.72
CA ASP A 162 28.24 3.81 -21.87
C ASP A 162 28.94 4.38 -20.63
N ASN A 163 28.21 4.83 -19.60
CA ASN A 163 28.79 5.42 -18.41
C ASN A 163 28.33 4.78 -17.09
N ILE A 164 27.76 3.57 -17.14
CA ILE A 164 27.35 2.83 -15.94
C ILE A 164 28.37 1.72 -15.68
N PHE A 165 29.02 1.77 -14.53
CA PHE A 165 29.93 0.73 -14.09
C PHE A 165 29.26 -0.13 -13.02
N GLU A 166 28.98 -1.39 -13.31
CA GLU A 166 28.49 -2.34 -12.32
C GLU A 166 29.67 -2.91 -11.53
N ILE A 167 29.67 -2.72 -10.21
CA ILE A 167 30.71 -3.25 -9.33
C ILE A 167 30.52 -4.77 -9.20
N PRO A 168 31.49 -5.59 -9.67
CA PRO A 168 31.36 -7.03 -9.60
C PRO A 168 31.08 -7.51 -8.16
N PRO A 169 30.20 -8.50 -7.94
CA PRO A 169 29.83 -8.97 -6.59
C PRO A 169 31.00 -9.43 -5.73
N ARG A 170 32.11 -9.83 -6.35
CA ARG A 170 33.38 -10.23 -5.67
C ARG A 170 34.22 -9.03 -5.17
N TYR A 171 33.85 -7.78 -5.54
CA TYR A 171 34.59 -6.58 -5.19
C TYR A 171 33.96 -5.84 -4.01
N TRP A 172 32.83 -6.31 -3.51
CA TRP A 172 32.16 -5.71 -2.35
C TRP A 172 31.55 -6.79 -1.45
N ARG A 173 31.33 -6.45 -0.19
CA ARG A 173 30.68 -7.32 0.80
C ARG A 173 29.87 -6.47 1.77
N ILE A 174 28.99 -7.13 2.49
CA ILE A 174 28.25 -6.52 3.61
C ILE A 174 28.98 -6.90 4.87
N GLU A 175 29.34 -5.90 5.66
CA GLU A 175 30.02 -6.07 6.94
C GLU A 175 29.22 -5.38 8.04
N ARG A 176 29.48 -5.81 9.27
CA ARG A 176 28.96 -5.11 10.44
C ARG A 176 30.07 -4.26 11.02
N ASN A 177 29.85 -2.95 11.09
CA ASN A 177 30.84 -2.04 11.68
C ASN A 177 30.87 -2.16 13.21
N VAL A 178 31.84 -1.53 13.85
CA VAL A 178 32.04 -1.56 15.31
C VAL A 178 30.82 -1.02 16.06
N GLY A 179 30.06 -0.08 15.46
CA GLY A 179 28.82 0.46 16.02
C GLY A 179 27.59 -0.43 15.84
N GLY A 180 27.75 -1.64 15.23
CA GLY A 180 26.67 -2.58 15.02
C GLY A 180 25.81 -2.36 13.79
N SER A 181 26.06 -1.29 13.02
CA SER A 181 25.38 -1.00 11.75
C SER A 181 25.98 -1.80 10.60
N TYR A 182 25.16 -2.11 9.60
CA TYR A 182 25.65 -2.77 8.39
C TYR A 182 26.21 -1.76 7.40
N VAL A 183 27.33 -2.11 6.78
CA VAL A 183 28.01 -1.30 5.77
C VAL A 183 28.29 -2.14 4.52
N ILE A 184 28.27 -1.48 3.38
CA ILE A 184 28.74 -2.00 2.12
C ILE A 184 30.22 -1.67 2.05
N ALA A 185 31.10 -2.65 2.16
CA ALA A 185 32.53 -2.51 2.05
C ALA A 185 33.00 -2.86 0.65
N ILE A 186 33.63 -1.90 -0.06
CA ILE A 186 34.22 -2.08 -1.39
C ILE A 186 35.72 -2.37 -1.22
N ASP A 187 36.25 -3.37 -1.92
CA ASP A 187 37.66 -3.75 -1.83
C ASP A 187 38.53 -2.75 -2.61
N SER A 188 39.19 -1.85 -1.91
CA SER A 188 40.08 -0.82 -2.47
C SER A 188 41.26 -1.37 -3.27
N ARG A 189 41.63 -2.64 -3.07
CA ARG A 189 42.68 -3.30 -3.85
C ARG A 189 42.21 -3.76 -5.22
N LYS A 190 40.90 -3.83 -5.44
CA LYS A 190 40.29 -4.33 -6.69
C LYS A 190 39.61 -3.23 -7.48
N LEU A 191 39.21 -2.16 -6.85
CA LEU A 191 38.54 -1.04 -7.47
C LEU A 191 39.02 0.27 -6.86
N THR A 192 39.56 1.14 -7.70
CA THR A 192 39.92 2.51 -7.33
C THR A 192 38.74 3.42 -7.62
N LEU A 193 38.35 4.22 -6.63
CA LEU A 193 37.17 5.11 -6.76
C LEU A 193 37.55 6.53 -7.20
N ASP A 194 38.82 6.86 -7.28
CA ASP A 194 39.31 8.21 -7.62
C ASP A 194 38.88 8.68 -9.03
N GLU A 195 38.63 7.73 -9.93
CA GLU A 195 38.20 8.01 -11.30
C GLU A 195 36.70 8.36 -11.39
N PHE A 196 35.95 8.18 -10.30
CA PHE A 196 34.51 8.37 -10.26
C PHE A 196 34.08 9.58 -9.41
N ASP A 197 34.89 10.64 -9.45
CA ASP A 197 34.52 11.89 -8.76
C ASP A 197 33.19 12.44 -9.31
N ALA A 198 32.34 12.96 -8.43
CA ALA A 198 30.99 13.42 -8.75
C ALA A 198 30.00 12.34 -9.26
N TYR A 199 30.31 11.06 -9.05
CA TYR A 199 29.38 9.97 -9.31
C TYR A 199 28.57 9.59 -8.06
N ILE A 200 27.57 8.76 -8.23
CA ILE A 200 26.79 8.16 -7.15
C ILE A 200 26.88 6.63 -7.22
N VAL A 201 26.76 5.99 -6.08
CA VAL A 201 26.56 4.53 -6.02
C VAL A 201 25.06 4.26 -5.97
N ARG A 202 24.54 3.64 -7.01
CA ARG A 202 23.18 3.11 -7.04
C ARG A 202 23.18 1.71 -6.46
N VAL A 203 22.38 1.53 -5.41
CA VAL A 203 22.18 0.26 -4.73
C VAL A 203 20.82 -0.30 -5.13
N ASN A 204 20.80 -1.42 -5.86
CA ASN A 204 19.57 -2.14 -6.12
C ASN A 204 19.49 -3.35 -5.20
N GLY A 205 18.33 -3.57 -4.63
CA GLY A 205 18.14 -4.64 -3.66
C GLY A 205 16.67 -4.92 -3.40
N GLN A 206 16.41 -5.59 -2.30
CA GLN A 206 15.07 -5.96 -1.89
C GLN A 206 14.79 -5.54 -0.46
N SER A 207 13.56 -5.15 -0.21
CA SER A 207 13.04 -4.77 1.12
C SER A 207 11.69 -5.39 1.38
N LYS A 208 11.28 -5.43 2.64
CA LYS A 208 9.88 -5.72 2.96
C LYS A 208 8.98 -4.55 2.51
N PRO A 209 7.75 -4.84 2.07
CA PRO A 209 6.78 -3.79 1.80
C PRO A 209 6.59 -2.86 3.00
N GLU A 210 6.42 -1.56 2.76
CA GLU A 210 6.14 -0.61 3.84
C GLU A 210 4.71 -0.79 4.38
N PRO A 211 4.49 -0.60 5.69
CA PRO A 211 3.14 -0.70 6.26
C PRO A 211 2.26 0.47 5.78
N LEU A 212 0.98 0.21 5.56
CA LEU A 212 0.00 1.22 5.19
C LEU A 212 -0.53 1.95 6.44
N GLY A 213 0.29 2.80 7.04
CA GLY A 213 -0.04 3.47 8.31
C GLY A 213 -1.19 4.46 8.23
N THR A 214 -1.37 5.14 7.11
CA THR A 214 -2.41 6.16 6.88
C THR A 214 -3.26 5.82 5.66
N ASP A 215 -4.42 6.49 5.52
CA ASP A 215 -5.31 6.28 4.38
C ASP A 215 -4.71 6.76 3.04
N ASN A 216 -3.71 7.64 3.11
CA ASN A 216 -2.94 8.13 1.95
C ASN A 216 -1.66 7.33 1.69
N ALA A 217 -1.35 6.30 2.51
CA ALA A 217 -0.19 5.45 2.27
C ALA A 217 -0.39 4.63 0.99
N THR A 218 0.66 4.49 0.19
CA THR A 218 0.63 3.78 -1.09
C THR A 218 1.14 2.35 -0.96
N ALA A 219 0.42 1.40 -1.56
CA ALA A 219 0.88 0.02 -1.70
C ALA A 219 1.77 -0.13 -2.95
N ALA A 220 2.69 -1.08 -2.92
CA ALA A 220 3.38 -1.51 -4.12
C ALA A 220 2.37 -2.12 -5.10
N SER A 221 2.49 -1.78 -6.40
CA SER A 221 1.53 -2.20 -7.43
C SER A 221 1.34 -3.72 -7.51
N GLU A 222 2.40 -4.46 -7.29
CA GLU A 222 2.41 -5.94 -7.28
C GLU A 222 1.62 -6.57 -6.11
N LEU A 223 1.32 -5.80 -5.07
CA LEU A 223 0.54 -6.26 -3.92
C LEU A 223 -0.92 -5.83 -3.96
N GLU A 224 -1.31 -4.91 -4.85
CA GLU A 224 -2.66 -4.32 -4.86
C GLU A 224 -3.75 -5.39 -4.97
N GLU A 225 -3.62 -6.28 -5.94
CA GLU A 225 -4.60 -7.35 -6.17
C GLU A 225 -4.67 -8.33 -5.00
N TYR A 226 -3.54 -8.70 -4.43
CA TYR A 226 -3.48 -9.57 -3.25
C TYR A 226 -4.16 -8.93 -2.03
N LEU A 227 -3.91 -7.64 -1.77
CA LEU A 227 -4.51 -6.92 -0.66
C LEU A 227 -6.03 -6.79 -0.81
N ILE A 228 -6.50 -6.44 -2.01
CA ILE A 228 -7.93 -6.30 -2.29
C ILE A 228 -8.65 -7.64 -2.12
N ASN A 229 -8.19 -8.69 -2.79
CA ASN A 229 -8.86 -9.99 -2.74
C ASN A 229 -8.72 -10.66 -1.36
N GLY A 230 -7.59 -10.52 -0.70
CA GLY A 230 -7.38 -11.00 0.65
C GLY A 230 -8.32 -10.35 1.68
N ALA A 231 -8.40 -9.03 1.65
CA ALA A 231 -9.32 -8.28 2.51
C ALA A 231 -10.80 -8.63 2.20
N SER A 232 -11.14 -8.77 0.91
CA SER A 232 -12.48 -9.22 0.48
C SER A 232 -12.80 -10.61 1.01
N MET A 233 -11.87 -11.56 0.94
CA MET A 233 -12.03 -12.90 1.51
C MET A 233 -12.28 -12.84 3.02
N HIS A 234 -11.49 -12.04 3.74
CA HIS A 234 -11.64 -11.90 5.19
C HIS A 234 -13.01 -11.35 5.58
N LEU A 235 -13.45 -10.25 4.98
CA LEU A 235 -14.76 -9.66 5.26
C LEU A 235 -15.91 -10.54 4.78
N ALA A 236 -15.78 -11.22 3.65
CA ALA A 236 -16.79 -12.19 3.18
C ALA A 236 -16.99 -13.34 4.17
N SER A 237 -15.94 -13.73 4.92
CA SER A 237 -16.07 -14.75 5.97
C SER A 237 -16.93 -14.29 7.18
N GLN A 238 -17.11 -12.99 7.35
CA GLN A 238 -17.93 -12.39 8.40
C GLN A 238 -19.38 -12.13 7.94
N MET A 239 -19.67 -12.29 6.65
CA MET A 239 -21.03 -12.15 6.13
C MET A 239 -21.93 -13.31 6.59
N PRO A 240 -23.25 -13.11 6.64
CA PRO A 240 -24.20 -14.18 6.97
C PRO A 240 -23.94 -15.44 6.13
N PRO A 241 -24.06 -16.62 6.74
CA PRO A 241 -23.87 -17.88 6.04
C PRO A 241 -24.91 -18.03 4.91
N ASN A 242 -24.60 -18.90 3.95
CA ASN A 242 -25.57 -19.30 2.93
C ASN A 242 -26.75 -20.10 3.56
N ALA A 243 -27.79 -20.36 2.78
CA ALA A 243 -29.00 -21.08 3.25
C ALA A 243 -28.72 -22.46 3.85
N ASN A 244 -27.57 -23.06 3.57
CA ASN A 244 -27.14 -24.37 4.08
C ASN A 244 -26.18 -24.27 5.28
N GLY A 245 -26.03 -23.08 5.88
CA GLY A 245 -25.13 -22.86 7.03
C GLY A 245 -23.65 -22.81 6.72
N GLY A 246 -23.26 -22.89 5.44
CA GLY A 246 -21.87 -22.71 5.01
C GLY A 246 -21.47 -21.25 4.88
N LEU A 247 -20.16 -21.00 4.73
CA LEU A 247 -19.65 -19.65 4.48
C LEU A 247 -20.25 -19.03 3.23
N ASN A 248 -20.31 -17.71 3.19
CA ASN A 248 -20.84 -16.97 2.04
C ASN A 248 -20.12 -17.38 0.73
N ALA A 249 -20.83 -17.42 -0.38
CA ALA A 249 -20.26 -17.79 -1.68
C ALA A 249 -19.07 -16.90 -2.08
N LEU A 250 -19.12 -15.60 -1.73
CA LEU A 250 -18.02 -14.67 -1.97
C LEU A 250 -16.72 -15.08 -1.24
N PHE A 251 -16.84 -15.68 -0.05
CA PHE A 251 -15.67 -16.19 0.66
C PHE A 251 -14.95 -17.26 -0.17
N TYR A 252 -15.67 -18.23 -0.70
CA TYR A 252 -15.06 -19.30 -1.51
C TYR A 252 -14.46 -18.77 -2.80
N MET A 253 -15.14 -17.83 -3.47
CA MET A 253 -14.61 -17.18 -4.66
C MET A 253 -13.27 -16.48 -4.37
N TYR A 254 -13.20 -15.64 -3.34
CA TYR A 254 -11.94 -14.95 -3.00
C TYR A 254 -10.89 -15.88 -2.41
N LYS A 255 -11.30 -16.93 -1.70
CA LYS A 255 -10.37 -17.97 -1.23
C LYS A 255 -9.66 -18.64 -2.41
N ASP A 256 -10.39 -18.98 -3.47
CA ASP A 256 -9.78 -19.61 -4.64
C ASP A 256 -8.84 -18.65 -5.39
N ILE A 257 -9.17 -17.36 -5.44
CA ILE A 257 -8.29 -16.35 -6.01
C ILE A 257 -7.00 -16.20 -5.17
N VAL A 258 -7.12 -16.07 -3.85
CA VAL A 258 -5.97 -15.77 -2.97
C VAL A 258 -5.11 -17.00 -2.74
N LYS A 259 -5.71 -18.15 -2.42
CA LYS A 259 -5.01 -19.37 -2.03
C LYS A 259 -4.87 -20.41 -3.15
N GLY A 260 -5.50 -20.14 -4.28
CA GLY A 260 -5.59 -21.11 -5.36
C GLY A 260 -6.63 -22.19 -5.15
N SER A 261 -6.90 -22.92 -6.22
CA SER A 261 -7.75 -24.11 -6.26
C SER A 261 -6.87 -25.34 -6.49
N GLN A 262 -7.49 -26.53 -6.49
CA GLN A 262 -6.77 -27.78 -6.80
C GLN A 262 -6.09 -27.79 -8.20
N SER A 263 -6.54 -26.90 -9.11
CA SER A 263 -6.07 -26.83 -10.49
C SER A 263 -5.31 -25.57 -10.86
N SER A 264 -5.22 -24.57 -9.96
CA SER A 264 -4.60 -23.27 -10.25
C SER A 264 -3.94 -22.68 -9.02
N PRO A 265 -2.71 -22.13 -9.15
CA PRO A 265 -2.05 -21.41 -8.08
C PRO A 265 -2.83 -20.16 -7.71
N GLY A 266 -2.80 -19.75 -6.43
CA GLY A 266 -3.42 -18.53 -5.94
C GLY A 266 -2.45 -17.35 -5.92
N LEU A 267 -2.97 -16.16 -5.61
CA LEU A 267 -2.16 -14.96 -5.48
C LEU A 267 -1.07 -15.10 -4.41
N GLU A 268 -1.30 -15.86 -3.36
CA GLU A 268 -0.28 -16.14 -2.35
C GLU A 268 0.98 -16.80 -2.92
N ASP A 269 0.84 -17.61 -3.96
CA ASP A 269 1.98 -18.29 -4.58
C ASP A 269 2.85 -17.32 -5.40
N TYR A 270 2.25 -16.25 -5.91
CA TYR A 270 2.95 -15.24 -6.70
C TYR A 270 3.62 -14.15 -5.86
N ILE A 271 3.15 -13.91 -4.63
CA ILE A 271 3.77 -12.91 -3.74
C ILE A 271 5.02 -13.44 -3.02
N TYR A 272 5.32 -14.76 -3.13
CA TYR A 272 6.58 -15.30 -2.65
C TYR A 272 7.71 -14.88 -3.58
N SER A 273 8.47 -13.88 -3.21
CA SER A 273 9.72 -13.59 -3.91
C SER A 273 10.87 -14.28 -3.21
N TYR A 274 11.66 -15.00 -3.99
CA TYR A 274 12.91 -15.56 -3.48
C TYR A 274 13.89 -14.43 -3.23
N PRO A 275 14.52 -14.36 -2.04
CA PRO A 275 15.56 -13.38 -1.79
C PRO A 275 16.70 -13.58 -2.79
N SER A 276 17.14 -12.51 -3.41
CA SER A 276 18.28 -12.50 -4.33
C SER A 276 19.31 -11.48 -3.87
N GLY A 277 20.59 -11.81 -4.07
CA GLY A 277 21.68 -10.95 -3.68
C GLY A 277 22.26 -11.28 -2.30
N LYS A 278 23.03 -10.34 -1.74
CA LYS A 278 23.69 -10.49 -0.45
C LYS A 278 22.78 -10.04 0.68
N LYS A 279 22.54 -10.92 1.63
CA LYS A 279 21.74 -10.62 2.82
C LYS A 279 22.44 -9.59 3.70
N VAL A 280 21.66 -8.66 4.26
CA VAL A 280 22.12 -7.59 5.14
C VAL A 280 22.18 -8.04 6.61
N SER A 281 21.66 -9.19 6.97
CA SER A 281 21.63 -9.67 8.37
C SER A 281 22.65 -10.75 8.66
#